data_6a50c65b020a3fb4ed81327369dfb7ef
#
_entry.id   6a50c65b020a3fb4ed81327369dfb7ef
#
_cell.length_a   1.000
_cell.length_b   1.000
_cell.length_c   1.000
_cell.angle_alpha   90.00
_cell.angle_beta   90.00
_cell.angle_gamma   90.00
#
_symmetry.space_group_name_H-M   'P 1'
#
loop_
_entity.id
_entity.type
_entity.pdbx_description
1 polymer ?
#
loop_
_entity_poly.entity_id
_entity_poly.type
_entity_poly.pdbx_seq_one_letter_code
_entity_poly.pdbx_strand_id
1 'polypeptide(L)'
;MAIKHGNKSYFQVLLDPNRSELIEELASLEGIKGTAWIRNVVYRKLEEEFPSSIYRVAEAKDKLIWRETVKRRIDGRSKKKASWKNF
;
A
#
# COMPACT_ATOMS: atom_id res chain seq x y z
N MET A 1 11.77 -8.02 9.81
CA MET A 1 12.42 -7.95 8.51
C MET A 1 11.36 -7.90 7.41
N ALA A 2 11.51 -7.02 6.43
CA ALA A 2 10.51 -6.84 5.37
C ALA A 2 10.73 -7.84 4.24
N ILE A 3 9.64 -8.42 3.75
CA ILE A 3 9.64 -9.31 2.59
C ILE A 3 8.87 -8.59 1.48
N LYS A 4 9.43 -8.54 0.29
CA LYS A 4 8.76 -7.89 -0.83
C LYS A 4 7.63 -8.77 -1.39
N HIS A 5 6.50 -8.12 -1.67
CA HIS A 5 5.34 -8.76 -2.26
C HIS A 5 4.84 -7.88 -3.42
N GLY A 6 5.25 -8.22 -4.63
CA GLY A 6 5.05 -7.36 -5.79
C GLY A 6 5.86 -6.07 -5.62
N ASN A 7 5.19 -4.91 -5.69
CA ASN A 7 5.80 -3.61 -5.46
C ASN A 7 5.67 -3.13 -4.01
N LYS A 8 5.23 -4.02 -3.11
CA LYS A 8 5.05 -3.72 -1.69
C LYS A 8 6.02 -4.52 -0.85
N SER A 9 6.37 -3.97 0.30
CA SER A 9 7.08 -4.70 1.34
C SER A 9 6.07 -5.32 2.29
N TYR A 10 6.38 -6.51 2.76
CA TYR A 10 5.50 -7.28 3.64
C TYR A 10 6.12 -7.38 5.04
N PHE A 11 5.37 -6.94 6.04
CA PHE A 11 5.73 -7.10 7.45
C PHE A 11 4.65 -7.95 8.12
N GLN A 12 5.05 -9.00 8.81
CA GLN A 12 4.13 -9.81 9.59
C GLN A 12 4.08 -9.25 11.02
N VAL A 13 2.90 -8.80 11.42
CA VAL A 13 2.68 -8.23 12.76
C VAL A 13 1.52 -8.96 13.41
N LEU A 14 1.78 -9.47 14.62
CA LEU A 14 0.76 -10.13 15.45
C LEU A 14 0.34 -9.16 16.54
N LEU A 15 -0.96 -8.99 16.69
CA LEU A 15 -1.53 -8.11 17.70
C LEU A 15 -2.33 -8.93 18.73
N ASP A 16 -2.32 -8.44 19.96
CA ASP A 16 -3.09 -9.08 21.02
C ASP A 16 -4.59 -8.91 20.75
N PRO A 17 -5.42 -9.92 21.09
CA PRO A 17 -6.83 -9.93 20.67
C PRO A 17 -7.64 -8.70 21.09
N ASN A 18 -7.51 -8.28 22.32
CA ASN A 18 -8.34 -7.17 22.83
C ASN A 18 -7.96 -5.83 22.18
N ARG A 19 -6.68 -5.60 21.96
CA ARG A 19 -6.21 -4.39 21.26
C ARG A 19 -6.55 -4.44 19.78
N SER A 20 -6.53 -5.63 19.20
CA SER A 20 -6.96 -5.84 17.82
C SER A 20 -8.43 -5.47 17.63
N GLU A 21 -9.31 -5.80 18.58
CA GLU A 21 -10.72 -5.42 18.53
C GLU A 21 -10.91 -3.90 18.53
N LEU A 22 -10.08 -3.18 19.28
CA LEU A 22 -10.12 -1.73 19.28
C LEU A 22 -9.77 -1.14 17.92
N ILE A 23 -8.81 -1.74 17.23
CA ILE A 23 -8.43 -1.35 15.87
C ILE A 23 -9.61 -1.58 14.91
N GLU A 24 -10.24 -2.75 14.99
CA GLU A 24 -11.40 -3.07 14.15
C GLU A 24 -12.55 -2.09 14.36
N GLU A 25 -12.78 -1.70 15.60
CA GLU A 25 -13.81 -0.72 15.95
C GLU A 25 -13.51 0.65 15.31
N LEU A 26 -12.29 1.15 15.45
CA LEU A 26 -11.92 2.44 14.87
C LEU A 26 -11.92 2.41 13.34
N ALA A 27 -11.44 1.33 12.74
CA ALA A 27 -11.47 1.17 11.30
C ALA A 27 -12.90 1.15 10.77
N SER A 28 -13.80 0.45 11.47
CA SER A 28 -15.20 0.37 11.12
C SER A 28 -15.87 1.76 11.14
N LEU A 29 -15.54 2.59 12.13
CA LEU A 29 -16.07 3.96 12.21
C LEU A 29 -15.62 4.82 11.03
N GLU A 30 -14.44 4.56 10.48
CA GLU A 30 -13.93 5.25 9.30
C GLU A 30 -14.36 4.59 7.99
N GLY A 31 -15.06 3.46 8.06
CA GLY A 31 -15.50 2.73 6.87
C GLY A 31 -14.37 2.07 6.08
N ILE A 32 -13.29 1.71 6.76
CA ILE A 32 -12.12 1.07 6.11
C ILE A 32 -11.79 -0.26 6.82
N LYS A 33 -10.98 -1.07 6.17
CA LYS A 33 -10.49 -2.32 6.77
C LYS A 33 -9.42 -2.04 7.81
N GLY A 34 -9.27 -2.96 8.79
CA GLY A 34 -8.25 -2.86 9.82
C GLY A 34 -6.84 -2.70 9.25
N THR A 35 -6.50 -3.43 8.19
CA THR A 35 -5.20 -3.34 7.54
C THR A 35 -4.94 -1.95 6.96
N ALA A 36 -5.95 -1.31 6.37
CA ALA A 36 -5.84 0.05 5.84
C ALA A 36 -5.66 1.06 6.98
N TRP A 37 -6.40 0.87 8.08
CA TRP A 37 -6.27 1.71 9.26
C TRP A 37 -4.86 1.65 9.84
N ILE A 38 -4.32 0.43 9.97
CA ILE A 38 -2.94 0.23 10.47
C ILE A 38 -1.93 0.92 9.56
N ARG A 39 -2.07 0.77 8.24
CA ARG A 39 -1.18 1.42 7.28
C ARG A 39 -1.19 2.94 7.45
N ASN A 40 -2.37 3.52 7.59
CA ASN A 40 -2.52 4.96 7.77
C ASN A 40 -1.83 5.45 9.05
N VAL A 41 -1.97 4.70 10.14
CA VAL A 41 -1.33 5.02 11.41
C VAL A 41 0.19 4.92 11.30
N VAL A 42 0.70 3.87 10.67
CA VAL A 42 2.14 3.69 10.46
C VAL A 42 2.71 4.84 9.62
N TYR A 43 2.04 5.21 8.54
CA TYR A 43 2.50 6.30 7.68
C TYR A 43 2.49 7.64 8.41
N ARG A 44 1.48 7.88 9.21
CA ARG A 44 1.42 9.08 10.06
C ARG A 44 2.58 9.13 11.03
N LYS A 45 2.89 8.00 11.67
CA LYS A 45 4.00 7.91 12.60
C LYS A 45 5.35 8.16 11.92
N LEU A 46 5.55 7.62 10.72
CA LEU A 46 6.75 7.87 9.93
C LEU A 46 6.89 9.37 9.58
N GLU A 47 5.80 10.00 9.22
CA GLU A 47 5.79 11.42 8.91
C GLU A 47 6.17 12.27 10.12
N GLU A 48 5.78 11.85 11.33
CA GLU A 48 6.14 12.51 12.57
C GLU A 48 7.61 12.29 12.94
N GLU A 49 8.16 11.10 12.70
CA GLU A 49 9.49 10.72 13.15
C GLU A 49 10.62 11.16 12.21
N PHE A 50 10.33 11.34 10.94
CA PHE A 50 11.33 11.72 9.94
C PHE A 50 11.17 13.17 9.50
N PRO A 51 12.28 13.85 9.13
CA PRO A 51 12.17 15.17 8.51
C PRO A 51 11.27 15.12 7.27
N SER A 52 10.50 16.17 7.03
CA SER A 52 9.58 16.24 5.88
C SER A 52 10.28 15.95 4.56
N SER A 53 11.52 16.44 4.41
CA SER A 53 12.29 16.20 3.18
C SER A 53 12.53 14.72 2.91
N ILE A 54 12.81 13.94 3.95
CA ILE A 54 13.04 12.49 3.80
C ILE A 54 11.74 11.77 3.51
N TYR A 55 10.69 12.06 4.28
CA TYR A 55 9.39 11.40 4.11
C TYR A 55 8.79 11.70 2.73
N ARG A 56 8.83 12.95 2.27
CA ARG A 56 8.26 13.34 0.98
C ARG A 56 9.00 12.71 -0.20
N VAL A 57 10.31 12.54 -0.09
CA VAL A 57 11.09 11.84 -1.12
C VAL A 57 10.67 10.38 -1.20
N ALA A 58 10.53 9.70 -0.05
CA ALA A 58 10.08 8.31 -0.01
C ALA A 58 8.67 8.17 -0.60
N GLU A 59 7.76 9.05 -0.21
CA GLU A 59 6.39 9.09 -0.74
C GLU A 59 6.36 9.27 -2.26
N ALA A 60 7.17 10.19 -2.77
CA ALA A 60 7.26 10.45 -4.21
C ALA A 60 7.79 9.22 -4.97
N LYS A 61 8.79 8.56 -4.43
CA LYS A 61 9.33 7.32 -5.01
C LYS A 61 8.28 6.21 -5.05
N ASP A 62 7.51 6.06 -3.98
CA ASP A 62 6.45 5.06 -3.92
C ASP A 62 5.36 5.34 -4.95
N LYS A 63 4.96 6.59 -5.12
CA LYS A 63 3.96 6.99 -6.12
C LYS A 63 4.46 6.70 -7.54
N LEU A 64 5.74 6.93 -7.80
CA LEU A 64 6.33 6.65 -9.10
C LEU A 64 6.30 5.15 -9.40
N ILE A 65 6.69 4.32 -8.44
CA ILE A 65 6.64 2.86 -8.58
C ILE A 65 5.21 2.39 -8.86
N TRP A 66 4.24 2.93 -8.14
CA TRP A 66 2.84 2.60 -8.33
C TRP A 66 2.35 2.95 -9.75
N ARG A 67 2.70 4.15 -10.23
CA ARG A 67 2.33 4.59 -11.60
C ARG A 67 2.91 3.68 -12.66
N GLU A 68 4.18 3.30 -12.52
CA GLU A 68 4.83 2.38 -13.45
C GLU A 68 4.18 1.01 -13.45
N THR A 69 3.81 0.51 -12.28
CA THR A 69 3.12 -0.78 -12.14
C THR A 69 1.77 -0.75 -12.83
N VAL A 70 0.99 0.30 -12.64
CA VAL A 70 -0.32 0.48 -13.29
C VAL A 70 -0.15 0.59 -14.80
N LYS A 71 0.81 1.36 -15.26
CA LYS A 71 1.08 1.51 -16.70
C LYS A 71 1.41 0.17 -17.35
N ARG A 72 2.26 -0.63 -16.72
CA ARG A 72 2.60 -1.97 -17.23
C ARG A 72 1.37 -2.86 -17.36
N ARG A 73 0.47 -2.81 -16.38
CA ARG A 73 -0.79 -3.58 -16.43
C ARG A 73 -1.67 -3.16 -17.59
N ILE A 74 -1.79 -1.86 -17.82
CA ILE A 74 -2.58 -1.31 -18.92
C ILE A 74 -1.96 -1.71 -20.27
N ASP A 75 -0.66 -1.54 -20.43
CA ASP A 75 0.05 -1.92 -21.64
C ASP A 75 -0.09 -3.41 -21.93
N GLY A 76 0.03 -4.25 -20.89
CA GLY A 76 -0.16 -5.69 -21.02
C GLY A 76 -1.56 -6.07 -21.48
N ARG A 77 -2.59 -5.41 -20.95
CA ARG A 77 -3.97 -5.62 -21.36
C ARG A 77 -4.20 -5.20 -22.80
N SER A 78 -3.64 -4.06 -23.20
CA SER A 78 -3.74 -3.56 -24.57
C SER A 78 -3.09 -4.52 -25.56
N LYS A 79 -1.93 -5.05 -25.23
CA LYS A 79 -1.24 -6.04 -26.06
C LYS A 79 -2.06 -7.32 -26.20
N LYS A 80 -2.67 -7.80 -25.12
CA LYS A 80 -3.55 -8.97 -25.14
C LYS A 80 -4.76 -8.74 -26.05
N LYS A 81 -5.39 -7.58 -25.97
CA LYS A 81 -6.53 -7.23 -26.81
C LYS A 81 -6.16 -7.18 -28.28
N ALA A 82 -5.02 -6.58 -28.60
CA ALA A 82 -4.53 -6.50 -29.98
C ALA A 82 -4.27 -7.89 -30.55
N SER A 83 -3.62 -8.75 -29.77
CA SER A 83 -3.37 -10.14 -30.14
C SER A 83 -4.67 -10.91 -30.38
N TRP A 84 -5.66 -10.70 -29.52
CA TRP A 84 -6.96 -11.36 -29.62
C TRP A 84 -7.72 -10.93 -30.87
N LYS A 85 -7.63 -9.68 -31.25
CA LYS A 85 -8.31 -9.14 -32.45
C LYS A 85 -7.71 -9.65 -33.76
N ASN A 86 -6.52 -10.18 -33.72
CA ASN A 86 -5.84 -10.68 -34.92
C ASN A 86 -6.20 -12.13 -35.26
N PHE A 87 -7.07 -12.74 -34.48
CA PHE A 87 -7.59 -14.08 -34.80
C PHE A 87 -8.88 -13.96 -35.69
#